data_163ea8b5a5ee30086d9cf1963a141a75
#
_entry.id   163ea8b5a5ee30086d9cf1963a141a75
#
_cell.length_a   1.000
_cell.length_b   1.000
_cell.length_c   1.000
_cell.angle_alpha   90.00
_cell.angle_beta   90.00
_cell.angle_gamma   90.00
#
_symmetry.space_group_name_H-M   'P 1'
#
loop_
_entity.id
_entity.type
_entity.pdbx_description
1 polymer ?
#
loop_
_entity_poly.entity_id
_entity_poly.type
_entity_poly.pdbx_seq_one_letter_code
_entity_poly.pdbx_strand_id
1 'polypeptide(L)'
;LQSGTLDIDYKTYQILLKIAQNNAARPDADKIERTTHHYMPITFSLALKYKLNNHFGLETGLSYSRLKSESEIGTDGNAIREEQAIHYLGIPLKGTYNIINVRSWNLYGSLGAKLEIPVNAQLSKSYLVNGMKELEEKSILHAPLQWSIGAGLGLQYILMPNIGFFAEPSLQYYIPTDSNIETYRTEHPFTFSLPIGIRITW
;
A
#
# COMPACT_ATOMS: atom_id res chain seq x y z
N LEU A 1 1.92 34.50 -2.10
CA LEU A 1 3.27 33.95 -1.95
C LEU A 1 3.57 33.86 -0.44
N GLN A 2 3.12 32.78 0.21
CA GLN A 2 3.60 32.40 1.54
C GLN A 2 4.80 31.49 1.31
N SER A 3 6.00 32.01 1.57
CA SER A 3 7.21 31.23 1.73
C SER A 3 7.04 30.41 3.01
N GLY A 4 6.70 29.13 2.88
CA GLY A 4 6.83 28.18 3.97
C GLY A 4 8.32 28.10 4.33
N THR A 5 8.73 28.77 5.38
CA THR A 5 10.00 28.54 6.04
C THR A 5 9.93 27.10 6.56
N LEU A 6 10.67 26.18 5.94
CA LEU A 6 10.98 24.89 6.50
C LEU A 6 11.70 25.17 7.82
N ASP A 7 10.99 25.00 8.92
CA ASP A 7 11.56 25.07 10.27
C ASP A 7 12.35 23.77 10.50
N ILE A 8 13.52 23.70 9.82
CA ILE A 8 14.44 22.58 9.94
C ILE A 8 15.25 22.82 11.21
N ASP A 9 15.12 21.93 12.17
CA ASP A 9 15.94 21.95 13.36
C ASP A 9 17.43 22.06 13.00
N TYR A 10 18.18 22.89 13.74
CA TYR A 10 19.61 23.14 13.49
C TYR A 10 20.44 21.85 13.38
N LYS A 11 20.10 20.83 14.15
CA LYS A 11 20.75 19.53 14.11
C LYS A 11 20.51 18.82 12.77
N THR A 12 19.28 18.81 12.29
CA THR A 12 18.90 18.25 10.98
C THR A 12 19.60 18.98 9.84
N TYR A 13 19.67 20.32 9.91
CA TYR A 13 20.39 21.14 8.94
C TYR A 13 21.89 20.77 8.86
N GLN A 14 22.56 20.61 9.99
CA GLN A 14 23.97 20.21 10.04
C GLN A 14 24.20 18.81 9.44
N ILE A 15 23.29 17.87 9.67
CA ILE A 15 23.36 16.51 9.11
C ILE A 15 23.16 16.56 7.59
N LEU A 16 22.20 17.33 7.10
CA LEU A 16 21.97 17.51 5.66
C LEU A 16 23.19 18.12 4.97
N LEU A 17 23.84 19.11 5.58
CA LEU A 17 25.09 19.68 5.08
C LEU A 17 26.20 18.63 4.99
N LYS A 18 26.39 17.79 6.01
CA LYS A 18 27.36 16.71 5.99
C LYS A 18 27.09 15.69 4.87
N ILE A 19 25.83 15.30 4.70
CA ILE A 19 25.43 14.39 3.61
C ILE A 19 25.73 15.02 2.26
N ALA A 20 25.37 16.27 2.04
CA ALA A 20 25.62 16.99 0.81
C ALA A 20 27.12 17.14 0.51
N GLN A 21 27.93 17.52 1.50
CA GLN A 21 29.38 17.67 1.35
C GLN A 21 30.05 16.33 1.06
N ASN A 22 29.67 15.25 1.74
CA ASN A 22 30.23 13.94 1.54
C ASN A 22 29.86 13.38 0.16
N ASN A 23 28.66 13.63 -0.35
CA ASN A 23 28.25 13.23 -1.69
C ASN A 23 28.96 14.06 -2.77
N ALA A 24 29.13 15.37 -2.58
CA ALA A 24 29.82 16.24 -3.52
C ALA A 24 31.32 15.94 -3.66
N ALA A 25 31.95 15.38 -2.63
CA ALA A 25 33.36 15.01 -2.62
C ALA A 25 33.66 13.67 -3.33
N ARG A 26 32.64 12.95 -3.83
CA ARG A 26 32.81 11.66 -4.50
C ARG A 26 32.93 11.82 -6.01
N PRO A 27 33.70 10.95 -6.71
CA PRO A 27 33.85 10.98 -8.18
C PRO A 27 32.53 10.74 -8.94
N ASP A 28 31.55 10.10 -8.30
CA ASP A 28 30.23 9.77 -8.85
C ASP A 28 29.12 10.71 -8.33
N ALA A 29 29.45 11.95 -7.99
CA ALA A 29 28.49 12.93 -7.44
C ALA A 29 27.29 13.22 -8.38
N ASP A 30 27.44 12.96 -9.68
CA ASP A 30 26.36 13.12 -10.68
C ASP A 30 25.31 11.99 -10.64
N LYS A 31 25.54 10.94 -9.84
CA LYS A 31 24.64 9.78 -9.70
C LYS A 31 23.89 9.77 -8.37
N ILE A 32 23.32 10.89 -7.95
CA ILE A 32 22.35 10.90 -6.87
C ILE A 32 21.05 10.32 -7.43
N GLU A 33 20.88 9.02 -7.32
CA GLU A 33 19.65 8.36 -7.75
C GLU A 33 18.66 8.27 -6.58
N ARG A 34 17.42 8.63 -6.86
CA ARG A 34 16.30 8.32 -5.97
C ARG A 34 15.84 6.91 -6.31
N THR A 35 16.16 5.97 -5.46
CA THR A 35 15.69 4.60 -5.59
C THR A 35 14.46 4.42 -4.71
N THR A 36 13.33 4.05 -5.31
CA THR A 36 12.10 3.78 -4.58
C THR A 36 11.71 2.32 -4.77
N HIS A 37 11.61 1.60 -3.67
CA HIS A 37 11.14 0.22 -3.64
C HIS A 37 9.73 0.17 -3.09
N HIS A 38 8.82 -0.39 -3.88
CA HIS A 38 7.44 -0.61 -3.48
C HIS A 38 7.21 -2.10 -3.25
N TYR A 39 6.69 -2.41 -2.09
CA TYR A 39 6.31 -3.78 -1.75
C TYR A 39 4.88 -4.05 -2.17
N MET A 40 4.63 -5.23 -2.73
CA MET A 40 3.28 -5.66 -3.07
C MET A 40 2.42 -5.70 -1.79
N PRO A 41 1.30 -4.98 -1.76
CA PRO A 41 0.44 -4.97 -0.59
C PRO A 41 -0.25 -6.32 -0.41
N ILE A 42 -0.06 -6.94 0.76
CA ILE A 42 -0.83 -8.11 1.18
C ILE A 42 -2.04 -7.59 1.97
N THR A 43 -3.21 -8.09 1.59
CA THR A 43 -4.48 -7.70 2.19
C THR A 43 -5.12 -8.92 2.85
N PHE A 44 -5.37 -8.84 4.15
CA PHE A 44 -6.16 -9.82 4.88
C PHE A 44 -7.62 -9.44 4.85
N SER A 45 -8.51 -10.39 4.56
CA SER A 45 -9.93 -10.11 4.35
C SER A 45 -10.84 -11.12 5.05
N LEU A 46 -11.92 -10.60 5.62
CA LEU A 46 -13.08 -11.36 6.04
C LEU A 46 -14.23 -11.00 5.10
N ALA A 47 -14.61 -11.92 4.24
CA ALA A 47 -15.61 -11.71 3.21
C ALA A 47 -16.95 -12.36 3.57
N LEU A 48 -18.02 -11.66 3.28
CA LEU A 48 -19.41 -12.12 3.41
C LEU A 48 -20.01 -12.16 2.00
N LYS A 49 -20.31 -13.34 1.50
CA LYS A 49 -20.85 -13.55 0.16
C LYS A 49 -22.29 -14.05 0.22
N TYR A 50 -23.19 -13.31 -0.39
CA TYR A 50 -24.58 -13.71 -0.63
C TYR A 50 -24.72 -14.29 -2.05
N LYS A 51 -25.22 -15.53 -2.15
CA LYS A 51 -25.47 -16.18 -3.43
C LYS A 51 -26.78 -15.69 -4.02
N LEU A 52 -26.73 -14.99 -5.15
CA LEU A 52 -27.91 -14.61 -5.91
C LEU A 52 -28.46 -15.78 -6.71
N ASN A 53 -27.56 -16.59 -7.27
CA ASN A 53 -27.85 -17.83 -7.98
C ASN A 53 -26.59 -18.71 -8.04
N ASN A 54 -26.59 -19.79 -8.83
CA ASN A 54 -25.46 -20.73 -8.93
C ASN A 54 -24.17 -20.09 -9.46
N HIS A 55 -24.27 -18.99 -10.20
CA HIS A 55 -23.13 -18.34 -10.84
C HIS A 55 -22.80 -16.99 -10.20
N PHE A 56 -23.81 -16.20 -9.86
CA PHE A 56 -23.63 -14.84 -9.35
C PHE A 56 -23.76 -14.76 -7.84
N GLY A 57 -22.93 -13.92 -7.24
CA GLY A 57 -23.00 -13.55 -5.84
C GLY A 57 -22.63 -12.09 -5.62
N LEU A 58 -23.13 -11.53 -4.54
CA LEU A 58 -22.76 -10.22 -4.03
C LEU A 58 -21.87 -10.44 -2.81
N GLU A 59 -20.78 -9.72 -2.72
CA GLU A 59 -19.81 -9.84 -1.65
C GLU A 59 -19.49 -8.49 -1.03
N THR A 60 -19.44 -8.47 0.29
CA THR A 60 -18.94 -7.37 1.10
C THR A 60 -18.05 -7.93 2.20
N GLY A 61 -17.57 -7.10 3.11
CA GLY A 61 -16.77 -7.56 4.24
C GLY A 61 -15.84 -6.49 4.78
N LEU A 62 -14.78 -6.95 5.46
CA LEU A 62 -13.73 -6.11 5.99
C LEU A 62 -12.39 -6.60 5.46
N SER A 63 -11.53 -5.66 5.09
CA SER A 63 -10.16 -5.95 4.68
C SER A 63 -9.18 -5.07 5.42
N TYR A 64 -8.03 -5.62 5.75
CA TYR A 64 -6.92 -4.90 6.34
C TYR A 64 -5.72 -4.98 5.41
N SER A 65 -5.21 -3.82 5.01
CA SER A 65 -4.07 -3.71 4.10
C SER A 65 -2.95 -2.91 4.74
N ARG A 66 -1.72 -3.38 4.57
CA ARG A 66 -0.52 -2.64 4.93
C ARG A 66 0.25 -2.30 3.67
N LEU A 67 0.40 -1.01 3.43
CA LEU A 67 1.29 -0.48 2.40
C LEU A 67 2.63 -0.13 3.04
N LYS A 68 3.71 -0.61 2.42
CA LYS A 68 5.06 -0.21 2.79
C LYS A 68 5.78 0.27 1.54
N SER A 69 6.37 1.46 1.62
CA SER A 69 7.28 1.97 0.61
C SER A 69 8.56 2.47 1.27
N GLU A 70 9.67 2.23 0.61
CA GLU A 70 10.98 2.70 1.02
C GLU A 70 11.56 3.54 -0.11
N SER A 71 12.04 4.73 0.21
CA SER A 71 12.75 5.61 -0.73
C SER A 71 14.09 5.98 -0.13
N GLU A 72 15.13 5.88 -0.94
CA GLU A 72 16.48 6.28 -0.57
C GLU A 72 16.99 7.33 -1.56
N ILE A 73 17.51 8.43 -1.04
CA ILE A 73 18.09 9.52 -1.81
C ILE A 73 19.52 9.70 -1.33
N GLY A 74 20.48 9.46 -2.20
CA GLY A 74 21.91 9.60 -1.89
C GLY A 74 22.77 8.49 -2.47
N THR A 75 23.98 8.36 -1.93
CA THR A 75 24.93 7.30 -2.27
C THR A 75 25.17 6.42 -1.05
N ASP A 76 25.70 5.21 -1.28
CA ASP A 76 26.03 4.27 -0.22
C ASP A 76 26.79 4.95 0.94
N GLY A 77 26.19 4.92 2.12
CA GLY A 77 26.72 5.49 3.34
C GLY A 77 26.37 6.96 3.63
N ASN A 78 25.92 7.74 2.65
CA ASN A 78 25.47 9.13 2.84
C ASN A 78 24.14 9.34 2.13
N ALA A 79 23.07 8.94 2.81
CA ALA A 79 21.73 8.90 2.23
C ALA A 79 20.65 9.34 3.23
N ILE A 80 19.54 9.82 2.68
CA ILE A 80 18.29 10.03 3.41
C ILE A 80 17.40 8.85 3.02
N ARG A 81 17.03 8.03 4.00
CA ARG A 81 16.11 6.92 3.82
C ARG A 81 14.76 7.27 4.42
N GLU A 82 13.73 7.21 3.61
CA GLU A 82 12.34 7.42 4.00
C GLU A 82 11.61 6.08 3.97
N GLU A 83 11.06 5.66 5.11
CA GLU A 83 10.17 4.52 5.20
C GLU A 83 8.75 5.01 5.50
N GLN A 84 7.82 4.67 4.64
CA GLN A 84 6.41 4.98 4.81
C GLN A 84 5.63 3.67 5.04
N ALA A 85 4.85 3.62 6.11
CA ALA A 85 3.94 2.52 6.40
C ALA A 85 2.54 3.08 6.65
N ILE A 86 1.57 2.66 5.83
CA ILE A 86 0.18 3.07 5.95
C ILE A 86 -0.68 1.82 6.13
N HIS A 87 -1.53 1.86 7.13
CA HIS A 87 -2.49 0.81 7.44
C HIS A 87 -3.88 1.27 7.07
N TYR A 88 -4.56 0.47 6.25
CA TYR A 88 -5.93 0.74 5.79
C TYR A 88 -6.89 -0.32 6.26
N LEU A 89 -8.06 0.13 6.69
CA LEU A 89 -9.24 -0.71 6.87
C LEU A 89 -10.15 -0.49 5.66
N GLY A 90 -10.46 -1.56 4.94
CA GLY A 90 -11.24 -1.49 3.70
C GLY A 90 -12.60 -2.14 3.83
N ILE A 91 -13.60 -1.57 3.16
CA ILE A 91 -14.94 -2.13 3.01
C ILE A 91 -15.16 -2.36 1.50
N PRO A 92 -15.05 -3.62 1.01
CA PRO A 92 -15.33 -3.94 -0.37
C PRO A 92 -16.83 -4.13 -0.61
N LEU A 93 -17.28 -3.82 -1.83
CA LEU A 93 -18.58 -4.21 -2.37
C LEU A 93 -18.32 -4.73 -3.78
N LYS A 94 -18.49 -6.05 -3.99
CA LYS A 94 -18.12 -6.73 -5.23
C LYS A 94 -19.24 -7.63 -5.73
N GLY A 95 -19.43 -7.66 -7.04
CA GLY A 95 -20.11 -8.76 -7.74
C GLY A 95 -19.11 -9.88 -8.01
N THR A 96 -19.51 -11.11 -7.78
CA THR A 96 -18.70 -12.31 -8.06
C THR A 96 -19.40 -13.22 -9.05
N TYR A 97 -18.62 -13.82 -9.95
CA TYR A 97 -19.11 -14.80 -10.91
C TYR A 97 -18.33 -16.11 -10.75
N ASN A 98 -19.01 -17.21 -10.39
CA ASN A 98 -18.40 -18.52 -10.25
C ASN A 98 -18.18 -19.12 -11.66
N ILE A 99 -16.92 -19.35 -12.01
CA ILE A 99 -16.51 -19.84 -13.34
C ILE A 99 -16.51 -21.38 -13.33
N ILE A 100 -15.83 -21.95 -12.34
CA ILE A 100 -15.66 -23.40 -12.21
C ILE A 100 -15.85 -23.79 -10.73
N ASN A 101 -16.68 -24.79 -10.49
CA ASN A 101 -16.84 -25.44 -9.19
C ASN A 101 -16.49 -26.90 -9.30
N VAL A 102 -15.40 -27.33 -8.68
CA VAL A 102 -14.97 -28.74 -8.66
C VAL A 102 -14.70 -29.17 -7.20
N ARG A 103 -15.53 -30.06 -6.70
CA ARG A 103 -15.44 -30.54 -5.29
C ARG A 103 -15.38 -29.39 -4.28
N SER A 104 -14.24 -29.24 -3.62
CA SER A 104 -14.01 -28.19 -2.62
C SER A 104 -13.39 -26.90 -3.19
N TRP A 105 -13.17 -26.83 -4.50
CA TRP A 105 -12.54 -25.69 -5.16
C TRP A 105 -13.54 -24.89 -5.98
N ASN A 106 -13.49 -23.58 -5.87
CA ASN A 106 -14.27 -22.66 -6.69
C ASN A 106 -13.32 -21.60 -7.29
N LEU A 107 -13.26 -21.57 -8.62
CA LEU A 107 -12.64 -20.50 -9.38
C LEU A 107 -13.72 -19.48 -9.73
N TYR A 108 -13.46 -18.20 -9.43
CA TYR A 108 -14.41 -17.12 -9.65
C TYR A 108 -13.73 -15.85 -10.14
N GLY A 109 -14.48 -15.03 -10.87
CA GLY A 109 -14.15 -13.66 -11.19
C GLY A 109 -14.85 -12.70 -10.24
N SER A 110 -14.27 -11.54 -9.99
CA SER A 110 -14.86 -10.48 -9.20
C SER A 110 -14.68 -9.11 -9.85
N LEU A 111 -15.66 -8.24 -9.65
CA LEU A 111 -15.62 -6.84 -10.06
C LEU A 111 -16.34 -6.02 -9.00
N GLY A 112 -15.77 -4.89 -8.58
CA GLY A 112 -16.42 -4.06 -7.59
C GLY A 112 -15.62 -2.83 -7.17
N ALA A 113 -16.16 -2.15 -6.16
CA ALA A 113 -15.56 -0.99 -5.53
C ALA A 113 -15.10 -1.31 -4.10
N LYS A 114 -14.13 -0.57 -3.62
CA LYS A 114 -13.64 -0.66 -2.24
C LYS A 114 -13.42 0.75 -1.68
N LEU A 115 -13.88 0.95 -0.46
CA LEU A 115 -13.58 2.12 0.35
C LEU A 115 -12.49 1.76 1.35
N GLU A 116 -11.40 2.52 1.40
CA GLU A 116 -10.30 2.30 2.32
C GLU A 116 -10.11 3.52 3.23
N ILE A 117 -10.18 3.26 4.53
CA ILE A 117 -10.04 4.24 5.60
C ILE A 117 -8.66 4.06 6.22
N PRO A 118 -7.78 5.09 6.21
CA PRO A 118 -6.50 5.01 6.88
C PRO A 118 -6.69 4.98 8.39
N VAL A 119 -6.16 3.96 9.06
CA VAL A 119 -6.24 3.83 10.53
C VAL A 119 -4.93 4.18 11.19
N ASN A 120 -3.82 4.04 10.50
CA ASN A 120 -2.50 4.44 10.97
C ASN A 120 -1.60 4.73 9.78
N ALA A 121 -0.89 5.85 9.82
CA ALA A 121 0.08 6.23 8.80
C ALA A 121 1.31 6.81 9.47
N GLN A 122 2.46 6.17 9.26
CA GLN A 122 3.73 6.56 9.85
C GLN A 122 4.76 6.81 8.74
N LEU A 123 5.49 7.90 8.89
CA LEU A 123 6.66 8.23 8.09
C LEU A 123 7.88 8.24 9.00
N SER A 124 8.88 7.44 8.65
CA SER A 124 10.17 7.41 9.33
C SER A 124 11.24 7.90 8.38
N LYS A 125 11.93 8.98 8.75
CA LYS A 125 13.08 9.50 8.00
C LYS A 125 14.34 9.19 8.77
N SER A 126 15.28 8.50 8.12
CA SER A 126 16.58 8.17 8.68
C SER A 126 17.67 8.87 7.88
N TYR A 127 18.54 9.57 8.57
CA TYR A 127 19.68 10.27 7.98
C TYR A 127 20.94 9.47 8.25
N LEU A 128 21.58 8.99 7.15
CA LEU A 128 22.81 8.21 7.22
C LEU A 128 24.02 9.08 6.83
N VAL A 129 25.05 9.06 7.66
CA VAL A 129 26.35 9.69 7.41
C VAL A 129 27.43 8.62 7.59
N ASN A 130 28.24 8.37 6.57
CA ASN A 130 29.26 7.33 6.56
C ASN A 130 28.76 5.94 6.99
N GLY A 131 27.53 5.57 6.56
CA GLY A 131 26.89 4.29 6.88
C GLY A 131 26.33 4.18 8.30
N MET A 132 26.44 5.21 9.12
CA MET A 132 25.86 5.26 10.46
C MET A 132 24.60 6.13 10.48
N LYS A 133 23.58 5.65 11.18
CA LYS A 133 22.33 6.39 11.39
C LYS A 133 22.55 7.48 12.44
N GLU A 134 22.60 8.73 12.01
CA GLU A 134 22.82 9.86 12.94
C GLU A 134 21.52 10.42 13.52
N LEU A 135 20.42 10.38 12.73
CA LEU A 135 19.13 10.91 13.15
C LEU A 135 17.99 10.06 12.58
N GLU A 136 16.95 9.90 13.38
CA GLU A 136 15.68 9.31 12.95
C GLU A 136 14.54 10.22 13.39
N GLU A 137 13.73 10.63 12.44
CA GLU A 137 12.51 11.40 12.67
C GLU A 137 11.30 10.54 12.35
N LYS A 138 10.33 10.52 13.27
CA LYS A 138 9.05 9.83 13.05
C LYS A 138 7.93 10.85 13.07
N SER A 139 7.13 10.85 12.03
CA SER A 139 5.95 11.70 11.92
C SER A 139 4.71 10.88 11.60
N ILE A 140 3.56 11.34 12.08
CA ILE A 140 2.26 10.76 11.77
C ILE A 140 1.73 11.47 10.53
N LEU A 141 1.39 10.70 9.50
CA LEU A 141 0.77 11.21 8.28
C LEU A 141 -0.76 11.16 8.40
N HIS A 142 -1.43 12.18 7.91
CA HIS A 142 -2.87 12.15 7.72
C HIS A 142 -3.16 11.68 6.29
N ALA A 143 -3.26 10.36 6.10
CA ALA A 143 -3.61 9.83 4.80
C ALA A 143 -5.10 10.05 4.50
N PRO A 144 -5.48 10.37 3.25
CA PRO A 144 -6.87 10.56 2.87
C PRO A 144 -7.61 9.24 2.76
N LEU A 145 -8.93 9.31 2.87
CA LEU A 145 -9.85 8.24 2.53
C LEU A 145 -9.75 7.94 1.03
N GLN A 146 -9.69 6.66 0.66
CA GLN A 146 -9.47 6.25 -0.71
C GLN A 146 -10.59 5.38 -1.24
N TRP A 147 -11.02 5.69 -2.46
CA TRP A 147 -11.92 4.86 -3.26
C TRP A 147 -11.14 4.14 -4.34
N SER A 148 -11.48 2.90 -4.57
CA SER A 148 -10.94 2.14 -5.70
C SER A 148 -12.01 1.30 -6.38
N ILE A 149 -11.79 1.04 -7.66
CA ILE A 149 -12.55 0.08 -8.46
C ILE A 149 -11.58 -1.02 -8.86
N GLY A 150 -12.00 -2.28 -8.80
CA GLY A 150 -11.10 -3.37 -9.10
C GLY A 150 -11.78 -4.58 -9.68
N ALA A 151 -10.98 -5.38 -10.41
CA ALA A 151 -11.36 -6.67 -10.93
C ALA A 151 -10.32 -7.72 -10.49
N GLY A 152 -10.77 -8.93 -10.21
CA GLY A 152 -9.92 -10.01 -9.75
C GLY A 152 -10.37 -11.38 -10.26
N LEU A 153 -9.42 -12.32 -10.19
CA LEU A 153 -9.69 -13.74 -10.34
C LEU A 153 -9.32 -14.41 -9.03
N GLY A 154 -10.25 -15.13 -8.42
CA GLY A 154 -10.04 -15.72 -7.14
C GLY A 154 -10.20 -17.24 -7.15
N LEU A 155 -9.44 -17.87 -6.28
CA LEU A 155 -9.57 -19.29 -5.97
C LEU A 155 -10.03 -19.43 -4.53
N GLN A 156 -11.11 -20.16 -4.32
CA GLN A 156 -11.67 -20.45 -2.99
C GLN A 156 -11.59 -21.94 -2.71
N TYR A 157 -11.11 -22.29 -1.53
CA TYR A 157 -11.19 -23.66 -0.99
C TYR A 157 -12.30 -23.73 0.06
N ILE A 158 -13.29 -24.55 -0.19
CA ILE A 158 -14.48 -24.73 0.67
C ILE A 158 -14.13 -25.73 1.77
N LEU A 159 -14.07 -25.27 3.02
CA LEU A 159 -13.81 -26.08 4.20
C LEU A 159 -15.08 -26.70 4.76
N MET A 160 -16.14 -25.89 4.81
CA MET A 160 -17.46 -26.24 5.32
C MET A 160 -18.52 -25.67 4.37
N PRO A 161 -19.77 -26.10 4.42
CA PRO A 161 -20.80 -25.65 3.47
C PRO A 161 -20.89 -24.13 3.28
N ASN A 162 -20.57 -23.37 4.32
CA ASN A 162 -20.71 -21.92 4.33
C ASN A 162 -19.38 -21.18 4.54
N ILE A 163 -18.26 -21.88 4.75
CA ILE A 163 -16.97 -21.27 5.11
C ILE A 163 -15.88 -21.79 4.17
N GLY A 164 -15.07 -20.90 3.67
CA GLY A 164 -13.90 -21.24 2.87
C GLY A 164 -12.78 -20.22 2.98
N PHE A 165 -11.57 -20.67 2.65
CA PHE A 165 -10.43 -19.78 2.42
C PHE A 165 -10.42 -19.32 0.98
N PHE A 166 -9.97 -18.10 0.74
CA PHE A 166 -9.79 -17.59 -0.61
C PHE A 166 -8.48 -16.81 -0.77
N ALA A 167 -8.00 -16.79 -2.01
CA ALA A 167 -6.96 -15.90 -2.49
C ALA A 167 -7.43 -15.30 -3.81
N GLU A 168 -7.29 -13.97 -3.97
CA GLU A 168 -7.87 -13.24 -5.09
C GLU A 168 -6.86 -12.22 -5.64
N PRO A 169 -5.90 -12.64 -6.50
CA PRO A 169 -5.13 -11.67 -7.24
C PRO A 169 -6.06 -10.71 -7.99
N SER A 170 -5.85 -9.42 -7.81
CA SER A 170 -6.72 -8.38 -8.33
C SER A 170 -5.95 -7.15 -8.77
N LEU A 171 -6.44 -6.51 -9.83
CA LEU A 171 -6.00 -5.22 -10.29
C LEU A 171 -7.00 -4.16 -9.80
N GLN A 172 -6.49 -3.14 -9.14
CA GLN A 172 -7.30 -2.06 -8.58
C GLN A 172 -6.88 -0.73 -9.18
N TYR A 173 -7.87 0.07 -9.53
CA TYR A 173 -7.71 1.45 -9.93
C TYR A 173 -8.14 2.35 -8.78
N TYR A 174 -7.21 3.11 -8.22
CA TYR A 174 -7.48 4.07 -7.16
C TYR A 174 -7.91 5.40 -7.76
N ILE A 175 -9.07 5.89 -7.34
CA ILE A 175 -9.60 7.18 -7.79
C ILE A 175 -8.76 8.27 -7.14
N PRO A 176 -8.09 9.14 -7.94
CA PRO A 176 -7.29 10.23 -7.38
C PRO A 176 -8.16 11.14 -6.51
N THR A 177 -7.70 11.40 -5.30
CA THR A 177 -8.32 12.36 -4.38
C THR A 177 -7.46 13.62 -4.39
N ASP A 178 -8.09 14.80 -4.45
CA ASP A 178 -7.42 16.11 -4.37
C ASP A 178 -6.78 16.33 -2.98
N SER A 179 -5.82 15.51 -2.62
CA SER A 179 -5.02 15.68 -1.42
C SER A 179 -3.59 16.06 -1.82
N ASN A 180 -3.03 17.08 -1.18
CA ASN A 180 -1.66 17.54 -1.37
C ASN A 180 -0.60 16.50 -0.89
N ILE A 181 -1.01 15.26 -0.67
CA ILE A 181 -0.13 14.17 -0.22
C ILE A 181 0.09 13.22 -1.38
N GLU A 182 1.29 13.24 -1.91
CA GLU A 182 1.77 12.25 -2.86
C GLU A 182 1.93 10.91 -2.14
N THR A 183 1.06 9.98 -2.47
CA THR A 183 1.17 8.58 -2.03
C THR A 183 1.49 7.72 -3.25
N TYR A 184 2.06 6.52 -3.04
CA TYR A 184 2.30 5.56 -4.11
C TYR A 184 1.07 5.36 -5.02
N ARG A 185 -0.14 5.40 -4.45
CA ARG A 185 -1.40 5.20 -5.17
C ARG A 185 -1.84 6.40 -6.00
N THR A 186 -1.35 7.61 -5.70
CA THR A 186 -1.59 8.80 -6.52
C THR A 186 -0.67 8.84 -7.74
N GLU A 187 0.56 8.35 -7.60
CA GLU A 187 1.51 8.22 -8.70
C GLU A 187 1.23 7.01 -9.61
N HIS A 188 0.76 5.90 -9.00
CA HIS A 188 0.44 4.65 -9.70
C HIS A 188 -1.01 4.26 -9.42
N PRO A 189 -1.99 4.81 -10.17
CA PRO A 189 -3.42 4.54 -9.92
C PRO A 189 -3.79 3.07 -10.14
N PHE A 190 -3.06 2.35 -10.99
CA PHE A 190 -3.21 0.91 -11.15
C PHE A 190 -2.29 0.16 -10.20
N THR A 191 -2.87 -0.59 -9.29
CA THR A 191 -2.12 -1.36 -8.30
C THR A 191 -2.58 -2.82 -8.31
N PHE A 192 -1.61 -3.73 -8.37
CA PHE A 192 -1.86 -5.14 -8.16
C PHE A 192 -1.94 -5.42 -6.65
N SER A 193 -2.91 -6.19 -6.21
CA SER A 193 -3.08 -6.61 -4.82
C SER A 193 -3.47 -8.08 -4.73
N LEU A 194 -3.14 -8.70 -3.60
CA LEU A 194 -3.48 -10.09 -3.32
C LEU A 194 -4.26 -10.18 -2.00
N PRO A 195 -5.57 -9.97 -2.01
CA PRO A 195 -6.43 -10.31 -0.88
C PRO A 195 -6.42 -11.80 -0.61
N ILE A 196 -6.18 -12.16 0.64
CA ILE A 196 -6.32 -13.51 1.16
C ILE A 196 -7.20 -13.47 2.40
N GLY A 197 -7.98 -14.51 2.64
CA GLY A 197 -8.85 -14.47 3.81
C GLY A 197 -9.84 -15.59 3.91
N ILE A 198 -10.82 -15.36 4.78
CA ILE A 198 -11.93 -16.26 5.05
C ILE A 198 -13.18 -15.66 4.40
N ARG A 199 -13.96 -16.52 3.73
CA ARG A 199 -15.24 -16.16 3.12
C ARG A 199 -16.35 -16.98 3.77
N ILE A 200 -17.38 -16.29 4.25
CA ILE A 200 -18.62 -16.88 4.70
C ILE A 200 -19.64 -16.68 3.58
N THR A 201 -20.31 -17.75 3.17
CA THR A 201 -21.26 -17.76 2.04
C THR A 201 -22.60 -18.31 2.50
N TRP A 202 -23.69 -17.63 2.15
CA TRP A 202 -25.06 -18.08 2.38
C TRP A 202 -25.96 -17.85 1.17
#